data_c4f05d357794a15d92f2dfe0fa524688
#
_entry.id   c4f05d357794a15d92f2dfe0fa524688
#
_cell.length_a   1.000
_cell.length_b   1.000
_cell.length_c   1.000
_cell.angle_alpha   90.00
_cell.angle_beta   90.00
_cell.angle_gamma   90.00
#
_symmetry.space_group_name_H-M   'P 1'
#
loop_
_entity.id
_entity.type
_entity.pdbx_description
1 polymer ?
#
loop_
_entity_poly.entity_id
_entity_poly.type
_entity_poly.pdbx_seq_one_letter_code
_entity_poly.pdbx_strand_id
1 'polypeptide(L)'
;MRDVIVITMPEMFPGETEVVNTLFANGIQRLHLRKPGASEEEMAEWIGRIDLPFRQKIIVHDHHRLLRTMGLGGIHLNARNPEAPAWFSAERQKRRSVTLSRSCHSLEEIAQWKDVCDYLFLSPI
;
A
#
# COMPACT_ATOMS: atom_id res chain seq x y z
N MET A 1 -10.57 -1.00 -14.92
CA MET A 1 -9.48 -1.92 -14.53
C MET A 1 -9.47 -2.21 -13.03
N ARG A 2 -10.59 -2.63 -12.50
CA ARG A 2 -10.72 -2.81 -11.05
C ARG A 2 -10.01 -4.04 -10.50
N ASP A 3 -9.64 -4.99 -11.35
CA ASP A 3 -8.99 -6.21 -10.90
C ASP A 3 -7.48 -6.18 -11.08
N VAL A 4 -6.93 -4.99 -11.35
CA VAL A 4 -5.49 -4.81 -11.54
C VAL A 4 -4.91 -4.06 -10.35
N ILE A 5 -3.87 -4.62 -9.74
CA ILE A 5 -3.09 -3.98 -8.70
C ILE A 5 -1.74 -3.62 -9.31
N VAL A 6 -1.35 -2.36 -9.18
CA VAL A 6 -0.05 -1.89 -9.65
C VAL A 6 0.90 -1.83 -8.45
N ILE A 7 2.12 -2.31 -8.63
CA ILE A 7 3.18 -2.21 -7.62
C ILE A 7 4.30 -1.36 -8.23
N THR A 8 4.74 -0.34 -7.50
CA THR A 8 5.81 0.51 -8.00
C THR A 8 7.15 -0.22 -8.01
N MET A 9 8.08 0.25 -8.85
CA MET A 9 9.47 -0.17 -8.78
C MET A 9 10.07 0.25 -7.46
N PRO A 10 11.09 -0.47 -6.95
CA PRO A 10 11.69 -0.10 -5.66
C PRO A 10 12.43 1.25 -5.68
N GLU A 11 12.92 1.68 -6.84
CA GLU A 11 13.62 2.96 -6.99
C GLU A 11 12.67 4.07 -7.45
N MET A 12 13.00 5.30 -7.09
CA MET A 12 12.33 6.49 -7.62
C MET A 12 12.83 6.76 -9.04
N PHE A 13 11.96 7.25 -9.92
CA PHE A 13 12.41 7.72 -11.23
C PHE A 13 11.66 9.00 -11.65
N PRO A 14 12.29 9.84 -12.50
CA PRO A 14 11.65 11.08 -12.94
C PRO A 14 10.34 10.81 -13.68
N GLY A 15 9.29 11.55 -13.34
CA GLY A 15 7.98 11.41 -13.98
C GLY A 15 7.12 10.28 -13.44
N GLU A 16 7.58 9.53 -12.45
CA GLU A 16 6.81 8.40 -11.90
C GLU A 16 5.45 8.82 -11.39
N THR A 17 5.37 9.89 -10.61
CA THR A 17 4.09 10.34 -10.05
C THR A 17 3.12 10.81 -11.12
N GLU A 18 3.62 11.37 -12.22
CA GLU A 18 2.77 11.75 -13.36
C GLU A 18 2.17 10.52 -14.03
N VAL A 19 2.98 9.48 -14.21
CA VAL A 19 2.50 8.19 -14.74
C VAL A 19 1.43 7.60 -13.82
N VAL A 20 1.67 7.64 -12.52
CA VAL A 20 0.74 7.09 -11.54
C VAL A 20 -0.59 7.86 -11.55
N ASN A 21 -0.55 9.19 -11.59
CA ASN A 21 -1.78 9.98 -11.70
C ASN A 21 -2.56 9.61 -12.96
N THR A 22 -1.88 9.37 -14.07
CA THR A 22 -2.51 8.95 -15.32
C THR A 22 -3.14 7.56 -15.18
N LEU A 23 -2.47 6.63 -14.51
CA LEU A 23 -3.03 5.30 -14.25
C LEU A 23 -4.31 5.39 -13.41
N PHE A 24 -4.31 6.18 -12.36
CA PHE A 24 -5.50 6.38 -11.54
C PHE A 24 -6.64 7.01 -12.34
N ALA A 25 -6.33 8.01 -13.16
CA ALA A 25 -7.33 8.65 -14.02
C ALA A 25 -7.93 7.67 -15.03
N ASN A 26 -7.21 6.61 -15.37
CA ASN A 26 -7.67 5.56 -16.27
C ASN A 26 -8.29 4.35 -15.55
N GLY A 27 -8.56 4.47 -14.26
CA GLY A 27 -9.38 3.50 -13.54
C GLY A 27 -8.65 2.47 -12.70
N ILE A 28 -7.33 2.60 -12.51
CA ILE A 28 -6.62 1.74 -11.56
C ILE A 28 -7.19 2.01 -10.17
N GLN A 29 -7.58 0.96 -9.45
CA GLN A 29 -8.24 1.07 -8.16
C GLN A 29 -7.29 0.94 -6.98
N ARG A 30 -6.10 0.39 -7.18
CA ARG A 30 -5.17 0.12 -6.09
C ARG A 30 -3.73 0.14 -6.58
N LEU A 31 -2.91 0.91 -5.87
CA LEU A 31 -1.48 0.98 -6.15
C LEU A 31 -0.72 0.72 -4.85
N HIS A 32 0.20 -0.25 -4.91
CA HIS A 32 1.10 -0.55 -3.82
C HIS A 32 2.39 0.26 -3.98
N LEU A 33 2.61 1.18 -3.07
CA LEU A 33 3.81 2.00 -3.05
C LEU A 33 4.91 1.26 -2.29
N ARG A 34 5.81 0.65 -3.04
CA ARG A 34 6.93 -0.13 -2.52
C ARG A 34 8.23 0.57 -2.84
N LYS A 35 8.79 1.25 -1.85
CA LYS A 35 10.06 2.00 -1.95
C LYS A 35 10.90 1.69 -0.72
N PRO A 36 11.48 0.46 -0.62
CA PRO A 36 12.11 0.00 0.61
C PRO A 36 13.31 0.84 1.06
N GLY A 37 13.96 1.55 0.14
CA GLY A 37 15.08 2.42 0.48
C GLY A 37 14.70 3.86 0.77
N ALA A 38 13.43 4.23 0.66
CA ALA A 38 13.00 5.62 0.85
C ALA A 38 12.75 5.94 2.32
N SER A 39 13.06 7.18 2.70
CA SER A 39 12.69 7.70 4.01
C SER A 39 11.20 8.03 4.05
N GLU A 40 10.66 8.22 5.25
CA GLU A 40 9.27 8.63 5.39
C GLU A 40 9.03 9.99 4.71
N GLU A 41 9.99 10.90 4.81
CA GLU A 41 9.89 12.21 4.17
C GLU A 41 9.85 12.11 2.65
N GLU A 42 10.68 11.26 2.07
CA GLU A 42 10.67 11.00 0.64
C GLU A 42 9.35 10.38 0.18
N MET A 43 8.83 9.45 0.96
CA MET A 43 7.54 8.84 0.69
C MET A 43 6.41 9.87 0.75
N ALA A 44 6.41 10.71 1.79
CA ALA A 44 5.41 11.76 1.94
C ALA A 44 5.46 12.75 0.77
N GLU A 45 6.65 13.10 0.31
CA GLU A 45 6.81 13.98 -0.85
C GLU A 45 6.26 13.34 -2.12
N TRP A 46 6.57 12.06 -2.32
CA TRP A 46 6.05 11.32 -3.47
C TRP A 46 4.51 11.30 -3.46
N ILE A 47 3.92 10.94 -2.32
CA ILE A 47 2.46 10.90 -2.15
C ILE A 47 1.85 12.29 -2.36
N GLY A 48 2.54 13.33 -1.91
CA GLY A 48 2.11 14.72 -2.07
C GLY A 48 1.97 15.14 -3.53
N ARG A 49 2.63 14.45 -4.46
CA ARG A 49 2.51 14.71 -5.90
C ARG A 49 1.37 13.93 -6.55
N ILE A 50 0.75 13.02 -5.83
CA ILE A 50 -0.44 12.31 -6.32
C ILE A 50 -1.66 13.18 -6.05
N ASP A 51 -2.54 13.28 -7.04
CA ASP A 51 -3.75 14.06 -6.92
C ASP A 51 -4.57 13.61 -5.73
N LEU A 52 -5.06 14.56 -4.96
CA LEU A 52 -5.69 14.30 -3.67
C LEU A 52 -6.76 13.21 -3.69
N PRO A 53 -7.70 13.18 -4.67
CA PRO A 53 -8.73 12.14 -4.69
C PRO A 53 -8.20 10.72 -4.86
N PHE A 54 -6.98 10.55 -5.37
CA PHE A 54 -6.39 9.23 -5.63
C PHE A 54 -5.61 8.68 -4.44
N ARG A 55 -5.28 9.49 -3.45
CA ARG A 55 -4.43 9.05 -2.33
C ARG A 55 -5.04 7.90 -1.53
N GLN A 56 -6.36 7.84 -1.45
CA GLN A 56 -7.04 6.73 -0.77
C GLN A 56 -6.94 5.40 -1.52
N LYS A 57 -6.32 5.38 -2.70
CA LYS A 57 -6.06 4.16 -3.47
C LYS A 57 -4.62 3.68 -3.33
N ILE A 58 -3.81 4.37 -2.53
CA ILE A 58 -2.41 4.03 -2.28
C ILE A 58 -2.31 3.14 -1.05
N ILE A 59 -1.59 2.02 -1.20
CA ILE A 59 -1.28 1.08 -0.12
C ILE A 59 0.23 1.18 0.14
N VAL A 60 0.63 1.41 1.38
CA VAL A 60 2.06 1.56 1.71
C VAL A 60 2.63 0.29 2.32
N HIS A 61 3.82 -0.08 1.84
CA HIS A 61 4.57 -1.24 2.33
C HIS A 61 5.46 -0.89 3.53
N ASP A 62 5.90 0.35 3.61
CA ASP A 62 6.75 0.85 4.68
C ASP A 62 6.18 2.19 5.17
N HIS A 63 6.63 2.66 6.33
CA HIS A 63 6.18 3.93 6.90
C HIS A 63 4.65 3.98 7.04
N HIS A 64 4.10 2.96 7.68
CA HIS A 64 2.65 2.73 7.75
C HIS A 64 1.86 3.91 8.34
N ARG A 65 2.49 4.73 9.18
CA ARG A 65 1.77 5.89 9.75
C ARG A 65 1.33 6.90 8.71
N LEU A 66 1.89 6.85 7.49
CA LEU A 66 1.43 7.70 6.38
C LEU A 66 -0.03 7.40 6.01
N LEU A 67 -0.52 6.20 6.31
CA LEU A 67 -1.94 5.90 6.15
C LEU A 67 -2.80 6.94 6.88
N ARG A 68 -2.43 7.27 8.12
CA ARG A 68 -3.18 8.22 8.95
C ARG A 68 -2.91 9.66 8.55
N THR A 69 -1.65 10.00 8.33
CA THR A 69 -1.26 11.40 8.11
C THR A 69 -1.63 11.91 6.73
N MET A 70 -1.78 11.03 5.75
CA MET A 70 -2.07 11.42 4.37
C MET A 70 -3.35 10.81 3.79
N GLY A 71 -4.11 10.07 4.60
CA GLY A 71 -5.41 9.53 4.17
C GLY A 71 -5.32 8.46 3.09
N LEU A 72 -4.40 7.51 3.25
CA LEU A 72 -4.16 6.47 2.26
C LEU A 72 -5.18 5.33 2.35
N GLY A 73 -5.08 4.35 1.47
CA GLY A 73 -6.06 3.28 1.32
C GLY A 73 -5.78 2.02 2.13
N GLY A 74 -4.55 1.82 2.58
CA GLY A 74 -4.23 0.62 3.33
C GLY A 74 -2.75 0.49 3.64
N ILE A 75 -2.43 -0.57 4.39
CA ILE A 75 -1.05 -0.96 4.67
C ILE A 75 -0.81 -2.38 4.21
N HIS A 76 0.42 -2.67 3.85
CA HIS A 76 0.86 -3.99 3.42
C HIS A 76 1.97 -4.48 4.34
N LEU A 77 1.78 -5.67 4.92
CA LEU A 77 2.75 -6.29 5.82
C LEU A 77 3.77 -7.09 5.03
N ASN A 78 5.00 -7.08 5.51
CA ASN A 78 6.12 -7.79 4.89
C ASN A 78 7.15 -8.15 5.94
N ALA A 79 8.30 -8.70 5.54
CA ALA A 79 9.35 -9.10 6.48
C ALA A 79 9.91 -7.93 7.29
N ARG A 80 9.93 -6.72 6.70
CA ARG A 80 10.41 -5.51 7.39
C ARG A 80 9.39 -4.96 8.36
N ASN A 81 8.09 -5.15 8.08
CA ASN A 81 6.98 -4.66 8.87
C ASN A 81 5.96 -5.80 9.03
N PRO A 82 6.24 -6.76 9.93
CA PRO A 82 5.47 -8.00 9.98
C PRO A 82 4.13 -7.89 10.71
N GLU A 83 3.90 -6.81 11.47
CA GLU A 83 2.70 -6.66 12.26
C GLU A 83 2.03 -5.31 12.01
N ALA A 84 0.70 -5.31 12.06
CA ALA A 84 -0.05 -4.06 11.95
C ALA A 84 0.18 -3.21 13.21
N PRO A 85 0.33 -1.88 13.05
CA PRO A 85 0.46 -0.99 14.20
C PRO A 85 -0.75 -1.06 15.11
N ALA A 86 -0.55 -0.77 16.41
CA ALA A 86 -1.63 -0.82 17.39
C ALA A 86 -2.82 0.08 17.03
N TRP A 87 -2.57 1.22 16.39
CA TRP A 87 -3.62 2.16 15.99
C TRP A 87 -4.43 1.73 14.76
N PHE A 88 -4.01 0.68 14.06
CA PHE A 88 -4.62 0.32 12.77
C PHE A 88 -6.10 -0.04 12.90
N SER A 89 -6.48 -0.81 13.92
CA SER A 89 -7.87 -1.19 14.13
C SER A 89 -8.79 0.02 14.30
N ALA A 90 -8.35 1.01 15.06
CA ALA A 90 -9.13 2.24 15.26
C ALA A 90 -9.28 3.02 13.96
N GLU A 91 -8.21 3.08 13.18
CA GLU A 91 -8.25 3.76 11.88
C GLU A 91 -9.22 3.06 10.92
N ARG A 92 -9.22 1.74 10.93
CA ARG A 92 -10.09 0.92 10.09
C ARG A 92 -11.57 1.06 10.50
N GLN A 93 -11.85 1.28 11.77
CA GLN A 93 -13.20 1.56 12.24
C GLN A 93 -13.71 2.90 11.74
N LYS A 94 -12.84 3.90 11.64
CA LYS A 94 -13.20 5.21 11.10
C LYS A 94 -13.43 5.17 9.59
N ARG A 95 -12.62 4.38 8.87
CA ARG A 95 -12.68 4.27 7.42
C ARG A 95 -12.65 2.81 7.02
N ARG A 96 -13.83 2.24 6.79
CA ARG A 96 -13.96 0.79 6.54
C ARG A 96 -13.35 0.32 5.22
N SER A 97 -13.08 1.23 4.30
CA SER A 97 -12.41 0.90 3.04
C SER A 97 -10.91 0.67 3.18
N VAL A 98 -10.32 1.01 4.33
CA VAL A 98 -8.90 0.78 4.59
C VAL A 98 -8.61 -0.72 4.62
N THR A 99 -7.58 -1.14 3.89
CA THR A 99 -7.25 -2.56 3.76
C THR A 99 -5.98 -2.94 4.49
N LEU A 100 -5.91 -4.22 4.85
CA LEU A 100 -4.71 -4.88 5.36
C LEU A 100 -4.35 -6.00 4.40
N SER A 101 -3.13 -6.00 3.91
CA SER A 101 -2.63 -7.06 3.02
C SER A 101 -1.25 -7.50 3.49
N ARG A 102 -0.77 -8.61 2.95
CA ARG A 102 0.52 -9.18 3.34
C ARG A 102 1.15 -9.95 2.20
N SER A 103 2.48 -9.90 2.14
CA SER A 103 3.27 -10.77 1.27
C SER A 103 3.50 -12.11 1.96
N CYS A 104 3.15 -13.19 1.30
CA CYS A 104 3.36 -14.55 1.76
C CYS A 104 4.25 -15.30 0.77
N HIS A 105 5.06 -16.22 1.28
CA HIS A 105 6.03 -16.99 0.47
C HIS A 105 5.82 -18.49 0.58
N SER A 106 4.78 -18.94 1.27
CA SER A 106 4.46 -20.35 1.43
C SER A 106 2.97 -20.54 1.67
N LEU A 107 2.51 -21.78 1.47
CA LEU A 107 1.12 -22.12 1.78
C LEU A 107 0.82 -22.01 3.28
N GLU A 108 1.82 -22.25 4.11
CA GLU A 108 1.70 -22.13 5.56
C GLU A 108 1.41 -20.67 5.97
N GLU A 109 2.12 -19.74 5.37
CA GLU A 109 1.88 -18.31 5.63
C GLU A 109 0.49 -17.89 5.15
N ILE A 110 0.06 -18.38 4.00
CA ILE A 110 -1.28 -18.10 3.50
C ILE A 110 -2.32 -18.61 4.50
N ALA A 111 -2.18 -19.84 4.98
CA ALA A 111 -3.11 -20.42 5.94
C ALA A 111 -3.17 -19.59 7.24
N GLN A 112 -2.04 -19.05 7.66
CA GLN A 112 -1.93 -18.24 8.85
C GLN A 112 -2.63 -16.88 8.71
N TRP A 113 -2.52 -16.25 7.55
CA TRP A 113 -2.92 -14.85 7.37
C TRP A 113 -4.20 -14.61 6.56
N LYS A 114 -4.73 -15.65 5.90
CA LYS A 114 -5.89 -15.51 5.00
C LYS A 114 -7.14 -14.95 5.66
N ASP A 115 -7.33 -15.20 6.95
CA ASP A 115 -8.52 -14.73 7.67
C ASP A 115 -8.30 -13.39 8.39
N VAL A 116 -7.05 -12.91 8.38
CA VAL A 116 -6.67 -11.65 9.02
C VAL A 116 -6.59 -10.52 7.99
N CYS A 117 -6.10 -10.82 6.80
CA CYS A 117 -5.89 -9.85 5.74
C CYS A 117 -7.04 -9.83 4.74
N ASP A 118 -7.24 -8.69 4.10
CA ASP A 118 -8.24 -8.55 3.05
C ASP A 118 -7.80 -9.24 1.77
N TYR A 119 -6.50 -9.28 1.51
CA TYR A 119 -5.92 -10.04 0.41
C TYR A 119 -4.44 -10.31 0.68
N LEU A 120 -3.87 -11.24 -0.05
CA LEU A 120 -2.50 -11.68 0.12
C LEU A 120 -1.78 -11.67 -1.23
N PHE A 121 -0.46 -11.40 -1.18
CA PHE A 121 0.41 -11.65 -2.31
C PHE A 121 1.16 -12.94 -2.05
N LEU A 122 1.28 -13.78 -3.05
CA LEU A 122 2.10 -15.00 -2.98
C LEU A 122 3.20 -14.90 -4.02
N SER A 123 4.45 -14.70 -3.60
CA SER A 123 5.58 -14.59 -4.51
C SER A 123 6.87 -14.27 -3.77
N PRO A 124 8.01 -14.81 -4.21
CA PRO A 124 8.15 -16.11 -4.84
C PRO A 124 7.96 -17.22 -3.81
N ILE A 125 7.71 -18.40 -4.28
CA ILE A 125 7.54 -19.55 -3.39
C ILE A 125 8.88 -20.24 -3.20
#